data_35d90d5b196718096a5b534fb11550bb
#
_entry.id   35d90d5b196718096a5b534fb11550bb
#
_cell.length_a   1.000
_cell.length_b   1.000
_cell.length_c   1.000
_cell.angle_alpha   90.00
_cell.angle_beta   90.00
_cell.angle_gamma   90.00
#
_symmetry.space_group_name_H-M   'P 1'
#
loop_
_entity.id
_entity.type
_entity.pdbx_description
1 polymer ?
#
loop_
_entity_poly.entity_id
_entity_poly.type
_entity_poly.pdbx_seq_one_letter_code
_entity_poly.pdbx_strand_id
1 'polypeptide(L)'
;MAIRMTSLFCLQVATHPSDPDVFASCAEADRVFLWNSGERTLTRTAPVGLVGRSICFSAEPIPEDDRYFPNWAPVNRKDGTRSQSGHHVAVGGKFGKIAILDGVTLQPLVKLKDVTSAVDDLKYCGGPRAMLAAASHDIVVDVYDVHKGYVHLSRCRGHMASVTHLDWSLPMFPDVPGKRILQATCAACELLYWDPVSGEQVLENQRDARWESWTCTQVSLL
;
A
#
# COMPACT_ATOMS: atom_id res chain seq x y z
N MET A 1 -18.17 24.22 -11.33
CA MET A 1 -19.19 23.36 -10.66
C MET A 1 -18.61 23.00 -9.30
N ALA A 2 -19.05 23.63 -8.21
CA ALA A 2 -18.52 23.38 -6.89
C ALA A 2 -19.04 22.03 -6.40
N ILE A 3 -18.16 21.06 -6.24
CA ILE A 3 -18.50 19.81 -5.58
C ILE A 3 -18.75 20.14 -4.12
N ARG A 4 -20.01 20.14 -3.69
CA ARG A 4 -20.32 20.18 -2.26
C ARG A 4 -19.79 18.87 -1.66
N MET A 5 -18.66 18.97 -0.96
CA MET A 5 -18.16 17.90 -0.10
C MET A 5 -19.08 17.81 1.13
N THR A 6 -20.19 17.11 0.98
CA THR A 6 -20.98 16.70 2.15
C THR A 6 -20.20 15.61 2.88
N SER A 7 -19.55 15.99 3.99
CA SER A 7 -18.95 15.12 5.04
C SER A 7 -18.18 13.87 4.57
N LEU A 8 -17.35 13.99 3.55
CA LEU A 8 -16.37 12.99 3.19
C LEU A 8 -15.12 13.22 4.06
N PHE A 9 -14.99 12.45 5.14
CA PHE A 9 -13.73 12.42 5.87
C PHE A 9 -12.69 11.75 4.99
N CYS A 10 -11.68 12.50 4.53
CA CYS A 10 -10.47 11.94 3.95
C CYS A 10 -9.73 11.20 5.06
N LEU A 11 -9.54 9.90 4.93
CA LEU A 11 -8.90 9.08 5.95
C LEU A 11 -7.39 8.98 5.72
N GLN A 12 -6.97 8.89 4.46
CA GLN A 12 -5.55 8.82 4.11
C GLN A 12 -5.27 9.43 2.74
N VAL A 13 -4.05 9.93 2.59
CA VAL A 13 -3.49 10.48 1.35
C VAL A 13 -2.20 9.76 1.05
N ALA A 14 -1.95 9.48 -0.24
CA ALA A 14 -0.70 8.92 -0.74
C ALA A 14 -0.16 9.80 -1.86
N THR A 15 1.12 10.15 -1.80
CA THR A 15 1.82 10.89 -2.84
C THR A 15 2.35 9.94 -3.91
N HIS A 16 2.35 10.39 -5.17
CA HIS A 16 2.93 9.62 -6.25
C HIS A 16 4.46 9.61 -6.14
N PRO A 17 5.15 8.47 -6.28
CA PRO A 17 6.57 8.37 -5.97
C PRO A 17 7.49 9.12 -6.94
N SER A 18 7.07 9.32 -8.19
CA SER A 18 7.88 9.96 -9.23
C SER A 18 7.30 11.29 -9.75
N ASP A 19 6.09 11.66 -9.34
CA ASP A 19 5.44 12.94 -9.72
C ASP A 19 4.98 13.68 -8.46
N PRO A 20 5.70 14.76 -8.05
CA PRO A 20 5.39 15.48 -6.81
C PRO A 20 4.05 16.20 -6.84
N ASP A 21 3.49 16.44 -8.01
CA ASP A 21 2.20 17.12 -8.16
C ASP A 21 1.01 16.17 -8.09
N VAL A 22 1.23 14.85 -8.16
CA VAL A 22 0.16 13.85 -8.13
C VAL A 22 0.03 13.21 -6.76
N PHE A 23 -1.17 13.15 -6.25
CA PHE A 23 -1.51 12.39 -5.04
C PHE A 23 -2.89 11.76 -5.13
N ALA A 24 -3.09 10.68 -4.40
CA ALA A 24 -4.36 10.00 -4.29
C ALA A 24 -4.91 10.10 -2.87
N SER A 25 -6.22 10.10 -2.74
CA SER A 25 -6.90 10.05 -1.44
C SER A 25 -8.06 9.06 -1.45
N CYS A 26 -8.29 8.44 -0.30
CA CYS A 26 -9.48 7.63 -0.03
C CYS A 26 -10.30 8.27 1.10
N ALA A 27 -11.59 7.93 1.14
CA ALA A 27 -12.52 8.42 2.13
C ALA A 27 -13.43 7.28 2.61
N GLU A 28 -14.22 7.51 3.67
CA GLU A 28 -15.30 6.59 4.07
C GLU A 28 -16.44 6.51 3.02
N ALA A 29 -16.06 6.54 1.76
CA ALA A 29 -16.95 6.37 0.62
C ALA A 29 -16.35 5.33 -0.31
N ASP A 30 -17.18 4.74 -1.15
CA ASP A 30 -16.76 3.81 -2.20
C ASP A 30 -16.06 4.53 -3.36
N ARG A 31 -15.08 5.40 -3.05
CA ARG A 31 -14.36 6.14 -4.09
C ARG A 31 -12.92 6.46 -3.70
N VAL A 32 -12.07 6.45 -4.72
CA VAL A 32 -10.72 7.00 -4.72
C VAL A 32 -10.68 8.23 -5.61
N PHE A 33 -9.89 9.20 -5.21
CA PHE A 33 -9.70 10.47 -5.88
C PHE A 33 -8.22 10.63 -6.21
N LEU A 34 -7.93 11.03 -7.45
CA LEU A 34 -6.60 11.39 -7.92
C LEU A 34 -6.57 12.90 -8.19
N TRP A 35 -5.57 13.56 -7.62
CA TRP A 35 -5.45 15.00 -7.62
C TRP A 35 -4.15 15.43 -8.28
N ASN A 36 -4.16 16.63 -8.87
CA ASN A 36 -2.96 17.36 -9.25
C ASN A 36 -2.85 18.62 -8.39
N SER A 37 -1.77 18.71 -7.58
CA SER A 37 -1.56 19.84 -6.66
C SER A 37 -1.08 21.09 -7.39
N GLY A 38 -0.29 20.96 -8.45
CA GLY A 38 0.17 22.09 -9.27
C GLY A 38 -0.98 22.80 -9.97
N GLU A 39 -1.91 22.04 -10.53
CA GLU A 39 -3.11 22.56 -11.19
C GLU A 39 -4.27 22.83 -10.20
N ARG A 40 -4.16 22.33 -8.96
CA ARG A 40 -5.22 22.40 -7.93
C ARG A 40 -6.55 21.79 -8.41
N THR A 41 -6.46 20.67 -9.15
CA THR A 41 -7.61 20.02 -9.77
C THR A 41 -7.77 18.59 -9.31
N LEU A 42 -9.01 18.12 -9.32
CA LEU A 42 -9.35 16.70 -9.27
C LEU A 42 -9.20 16.12 -10.67
N THR A 43 -8.14 15.34 -10.88
CA THR A 43 -7.83 14.75 -12.18
C THR A 43 -8.77 13.59 -12.51
N ARG A 44 -9.04 12.73 -11.51
CA ARG A 44 -9.86 11.53 -11.71
C ARG A 44 -10.51 11.07 -10.40
N THR A 45 -11.63 10.36 -10.55
CA THR A 45 -12.26 9.62 -9.46
C THR A 45 -12.84 8.32 -10.00
N ALA A 46 -12.77 7.25 -9.21
CA ALA A 46 -13.33 5.95 -9.55
C ALA A 46 -13.95 5.25 -8.35
N PRO A 47 -15.02 4.47 -8.54
CA PRO A 47 -15.54 3.59 -7.51
C PRO A 47 -14.58 2.40 -7.34
N VAL A 48 -14.38 1.95 -6.10
CA VAL A 48 -13.46 0.86 -5.76
C VAL A 48 -14.17 -0.39 -5.23
N GLY A 49 -15.45 -0.29 -4.88
CA GLY A 49 -16.26 -1.39 -4.35
C GLY A 49 -15.93 -1.74 -2.89
N LEU A 50 -15.37 -0.77 -2.15
CA LEU A 50 -15.06 -0.90 -0.72
C LEU A 50 -15.09 0.48 -0.03
N VAL A 51 -15.30 0.49 1.27
CA VAL A 51 -15.18 1.70 2.09
C VAL A 51 -13.71 1.89 2.44
N GLY A 52 -13.04 2.86 1.80
CA GLY A 52 -11.61 3.08 1.92
C GLY A 52 -11.19 3.56 3.31
N ARG A 53 -10.07 3.03 3.82
CA ARG A 53 -9.41 3.45 5.07
C ARG A 53 -7.96 3.81 4.85
N SER A 54 -7.24 3.03 4.07
CA SER A 54 -5.82 3.21 3.78
C SER A 54 -5.56 3.25 2.28
N ILE A 55 -4.51 3.96 1.87
CA ILE A 55 -4.12 4.09 0.46
C ILE A 55 -2.61 4.26 0.34
N CYS A 56 -2.00 3.63 -0.65
CA CYS A 56 -0.60 3.86 -0.99
C CYS A 56 -0.34 3.63 -2.49
N PHE A 57 0.69 4.31 -3.02
CA PHE A 57 1.25 4.00 -4.35
C PHE A 57 2.35 2.95 -4.24
N SER A 58 2.53 2.17 -5.31
CA SER A 58 3.73 1.33 -5.45
C SER A 58 4.98 2.22 -5.52
N ALA A 59 6.03 1.82 -4.82
CA ALA A 59 7.28 2.59 -4.75
C ALA A 59 7.96 2.75 -6.12
N GLU A 60 7.86 1.72 -6.95
CA GLU A 60 8.41 1.67 -8.30
C GLU A 60 7.34 1.27 -9.31
N PRO A 61 7.54 1.58 -10.62
CA PRO A 61 6.69 1.05 -11.67
C PRO A 61 6.67 -0.49 -11.66
N ILE A 62 5.48 -1.07 -11.75
CA ILE A 62 5.31 -2.52 -11.78
C ILE A 62 5.34 -2.96 -13.24
N PRO A 63 6.15 -3.98 -13.58
CA PRO A 63 6.21 -4.50 -14.94
C PRO A 63 4.83 -5.02 -15.42
N GLU A 64 4.46 -4.66 -16.63
CA GLU A 64 3.28 -5.22 -17.30
C GLU A 64 3.52 -6.71 -17.55
N ASP A 65 2.71 -7.56 -16.94
CA ASP A 65 2.73 -9.00 -17.19
C ASP A 65 1.30 -9.51 -17.34
N ASP A 66 0.91 -9.83 -18.57
CA ASP A 66 -0.45 -10.29 -18.90
C ASP A 66 -0.83 -11.57 -18.18
N ARG A 67 0.15 -12.38 -17.72
CA ARG A 67 -0.11 -13.59 -16.93
C ARG A 67 -0.73 -13.28 -15.58
N TYR A 68 -0.35 -12.15 -14.98
CA TYR A 68 -0.80 -11.73 -13.65
C TYR A 68 -1.84 -10.61 -13.70
N PHE A 69 -1.83 -9.81 -14.76
CA PHE A 69 -2.71 -8.66 -14.93
C PHE A 69 -3.44 -8.69 -16.29
N PRO A 70 -4.24 -9.73 -16.58
CA PRO A 70 -4.85 -9.91 -17.91
C PRO A 70 -5.82 -8.81 -18.30
N ASN A 71 -6.32 -8.03 -17.34
CA ASN A 71 -7.22 -6.89 -17.58
C ASN A 71 -6.48 -5.55 -17.58
N TRP A 72 -5.18 -5.55 -17.36
CA TRP A 72 -4.34 -4.36 -17.42
C TRP A 72 -3.89 -4.14 -18.87
N ALA A 73 -4.87 -3.89 -19.73
CA ALA A 73 -4.53 -3.40 -21.05
C ALA A 73 -3.95 -1.99 -20.90
N PRO A 74 -2.76 -1.72 -21.44
CA PRO A 74 -2.30 -0.35 -21.59
C PRO A 74 -3.42 0.37 -22.33
N VAL A 75 -3.93 1.47 -21.74
CA VAL A 75 -4.98 2.25 -22.38
C VAL A 75 -4.38 2.75 -23.68
N ASN A 76 -4.68 2.06 -24.79
CA ASN A 76 -4.43 2.54 -26.12
C ASN A 76 -5.32 3.78 -26.30
N ARG A 77 -4.81 4.93 -25.85
CA ARG A 77 -5.37 6.18 -26.30
C ARG A 77 -5.22 6.19 -27.81
N LYS A 78 -6.16 6.79 -28.52
CA LYS A 78 -6.11 6.93 -29.99
C LYS A 78 -4.84 7.60 -30.52
N ASP A 79 -4.01 8.12 -29.60
CA ASP A 79 -2.71 8.78 -29.85
C ASP A 79 -1.50 7.85 -29.66
N GLY A 80 -1.70 6.56 -29.33
CA GLY A 80 -0.61 5.59 -29.13
C GLY A 80 0.25 5.81 -27.88
N THR A 81 -0.10 6.75 -26.99
CA THR A 81 0.63 6.98 -25.75
C THR A 81 0.26 5.93 -24.71
N ARG A 82 1.25 5.16 -24.25
CA ARG A 82 1.12 4.26 -23.10
C ARG A 82 0.89 5.08 -21.82
N SER A 83 0.13 4.54 -20.90
CA SER A 83 0.13 5.03 -19.52
C SER A 83 1.57 4.98 -19.00
N GLN A 84 2.19 6.13 -18.78
CA GLN A 84 3.63 6.18 -18.50
C GLN A 84 4.00 5.83 -17.06
N SER A 85 3.04 5.73 -16.14
CA SER A 85 3.42 5.60 -14.75
C SER A 85 3.78 4.16 -14.35
N GLY A 86 3.10 3.15 -14.87
CA GLY A 86 3.26 1.75 -14.43
C GLY A 86 3.07 1.54 -12.93
N HIS A 87 2.72 2.58 -12.19
CA HIS A 87 2.49 2.51 -10.74
C HIS A 87 1.09 1.97 -10.44
N HIS A 88 0.99 1.19 -9.37
CA HIS A 88 -0.28 0.75 -8.83
C HIS A 88 -0.67 1.57 -7.59
N VAL A 89 -1.97 1.69 -7.36
CA VAL A 89 -2.55 2.24 -6.12
C VAL A 89 -3.24 1.10 -5.38
N ALA A 90 -2.81 0.85 -4.15
CA ALA A 90 -3.50 -0.08 -3.26
C ALA A 90 -4.42 0.70 -2.31
N VAL A 91 -5.65 0.21 -2.15
CA VAL A 91 -6.66 0.79 -1.26
C VAL A 91 -7.16 -0.27 -0.30
N GLY A 92 -6.92 -0.08 0.98
CA GLY A 92 -7.43 -0.93 2.05
C GLY A 92 -8.80 -0.50 2.53
N GLY A 93 -9.67 -1.46 2.77
CA GLY A 93 -11.06 -1.23 3.14
C GLY A 93 -11.38 -1.53 4.60
N LYS A 94 -12.50 -0.98 5.04
CA LYS A 94 -13.04 -1.16 6.41
C LYS A 94 -13.40 -2.63 6.72
N PHE A 95 -13.65 -3.44 5.69
CA PHE A 95 -14.08 -4.84 5.84
C PHE A 95 -13.07 -5.84 5.25
N GLY A 96 -11.77 -5.55 5.37
CA GLY A 96 -10.67 -6.45 5.02
C GLY A 96 -10.37 -6.58 3.54
N LYS A 97 -11.15 -6.00 2.65
CA LYS A 97 -10.88 -6.04 1.21
C LYS A 97 -9.79 -5.05 0.86
N ILE A 98 -8.89 -5.45 -0.04
CA ILE A 98 -7.90 -4.56 -0.63
C ILE A 98 -8.13 -4.52 -2.14
N ALA A 99 -8.20 -3.33 -2.70
CA ALA A 99 -8.30 -3.13 -4.16
C ALA A 99 -6.97 -2.58 -4.67
N ILE A 100 -6.47 -3.21 -5.73
CA ILE A 100 -5.30 -2.72 -6.48
C ILE A 100 -5.82 -2.08 -7.76
N LEU A 101 -5.42 -0.85 -8.01
CA LEU A 101 -5.85 -0.03 -9.13
C LEU A 101 -4.65 0.41 -9.96
N ASP A 102 -4.87 0.68 -11.22
CA ASP A 102 -3.91 1.39 -12.06
C ASP A 102 -3.74 2.84 -11.55
N GLY A 103 -2.50 3.29 -11.40
CA GLY A 103 -2.17 4.58 -10.77
C GLY A 103 -2.58 5.81 -11.59
N VAL A 104 -2.91 5.65 -12.86
CA VAL A 104 -3.33 6.75 -13.75
C VAL A 104 -4.81 6.68 -14.06
N THR A 105 -5.30 5.51 -14.44
CA THR A 105 -6.69 5.33 -14.89
C THR A 105 -7.64 5.04 -13.75
N LEU A 106 -7.14 4.62 -12.59
CA LEU A 106 -7.88 4.09 -11.45
C LEU A 106 -8.77 2.88 -11.81
N GLN A 107 -8.44 2.17 -12.88
CA GLN A 107 -9.12 0.93 -13.22
C GLN A 107 -8.72 -0.18 -12.24
N PRO A 108 -9.68 -1.01 -11.78
CA PRO A 108 -9.37 -2.10 -10.87
C PRO A 108 -8.59 -3.21 -11.59
N LEU A 109 -7.46 -3.60 -11.01
CA LEU A 109 -6.58 -4.66 -11.49
C LEU A 109 -6.79 -5.96 -10.70
N VAL A 110 -6.66 -5.90 -9.38
CA VAL A 110 -6.76 -7.06 -8.48
C VAL A 110 -7.60 -6.70 -7.26
N LYS A 111 -8.30 -7.70 -6.70
CA LYS A 111 -9.00 -7.61 -5.42
C LYS A 111 -8.51 -8.72 -4.50
N LEU A 112 -7.93 -8.33 -3.37
CA LEU A 112 -7.45 -9.24 -2.33
C LEU A 112 -8.52 -9.40 -1.25
N LYS A 113 -8.62 -10.60 -0.66
CA LYS A 113 -9.68 -10.96 0.29
C LYS A 113 -9.14 -11.76 1.49
N ASP A 114 -7.82 -11.78 1.67
CA ASP A 114 -7.18 -12.59 2.71
C ASP A 114 -7.32 -11.99 4.11
N VAL A 115 -7.50 -10.66 4.17
CA VAL A 115 -7.78 -9.91 5.40
C VAL A 115 -9.28 -9.93 5.67
N THR A 116 -9.71 -10.07 6.92
CA THR A 116 -11.13 -10.17 7.28
C THR A 116 -11.66 -8.93 8.01
N SER A 117 -10.77 -8.10 8.56
CA SER A 117 -11.11 -6.89 9.29
C SER A 117 -10.52 -5.63 8.63
N ALA A 118 -10.72 -4.47 9.23
CA ALA A 118 -10.29 -3.19 8.68
C ALA A 118 -8.78 -3.16 8.40
N VAL A 119 -8.38 -2.61 7.25
CA VAL A 119 -7.00 -2.41 6.84
C VAL A 119 -6.60 -0.97 7.14
N ASP A 120 -5.82 -0.77 8.18
CA ASP A 120 -5.47 0.56 8.68
C ASP A 120 -4.25 1.17 8.01
N ASP A 121 -3.30 0.34 7.57
CA ASP A 121 -2.14 0.82 6.82
C ASP A 121 -1.76 -0.15 5.70
N LEU A 122 -1.23 0.42 4.64
CA LEU A 122 -0.70 -0.28 3.47
C LEU A 122 0.64 0.33 3.10
N LYS A 123 1.65 -0.51 2.87
CA LYS A 123 2.98 -0.05 2.45
C LYS A 123 3.57 -0.96 1.39
N TYR A 124 3.98 -0.36 0.28
CA TYR A 124 4.82 -1.04 -0.70
C TYR A 124 6.31 -0.91 -0.31
N CYS A 125 7.08 -1.92 -0.63
CA CYS A 125 8.51 -1.78 -0.82
C CYS A 125 8.86 -1.95 -2.30
N GLY A 126 9.91 -1.25 -2.74
CA GLY A 126 10.45 -1.39 -4.09
C GLY A 126 11.57 -2.43 -4.20
N GLY A 127 12.18 -2.49 -5.40
CA GLY A 127 13.32 -3.35 -5.69
C GLY A 127 12.96 -4.67 -6.36
N PRO A 128 13.94 -5.57 -6.52
CA PRO A 128 13.80 -6.80 -7.30
C PRO A 128 12.75 -7.75 -6.74
N ARG A 129 12.37 -7.58 -5.49
CA ARG A 129 11.27 -8.29 -4.84
C ARG A 129 10.30 -7.30 -4.23
N ALA A 130 9.54 -6.62 -5.09
CA ALA A 130 8.52 -5.70 -4.64
C ALA A 130 7.40 -6.45 -3.88
N MET A 131 7.05 -5.96 -2.70
CA MET A 131 6.02 -6.53 -1.83
C MET A 131 5.04 -5.44 -1.39
N LEU A 132 3.82 -5.85 -1.07
CA LEU A 132 2.82 -5.03 -0.40
C LEU A 132 2.54 -5.63 0.97
N ALA A 133 2.67 -4.85 2.03
CA ALA A 133 2.24 -5.22 3.38
C ALA A 133 0.91 -4.55 3.72
N ALA A 134 0.05 -5.25 4.44
CA ALA A 134 -1.26 -4.78 4.89
C ALA A 134 -1.41 -5.01 6.40
N ALA A 135 -1.51 -3.93 7.16
CA ALA A 135 -1.82 -3.94 8.58
C ALA A 135 -3.31 -3.98 8.81
N SER A 136 -3.77 -4.85 9.69
CA SER A 136 -5.20 -5.03 9.91
C SER A 136 -5.60 -5.11 11.37
N HIS A 137 -6.89 -4.89 11.61
CA HIS A 137 -7.53 -5.14 12.92
C HIS A 137 -7.57 -6.64 13.28
N ASP A 138 -7.22 -7.54 12.37
CA ASP A 138 -7.07 -8.99 12.64
C ASP A 138 -5.80 -9.32 13.45
N ILE A 139 -5.11 -8.30 13.98
CA ILE A 139 -3.85 -8.40 14.76
C ILE A 139 -2.69 -9.06 13.99
N VAL A 140 -2.77 -9.06 12.67
CA VAL A 140 -1.76 -9.65 11.77
C VAL A 140 -1.34 -8.66 10.69
N VAL A 141 -0.20 -8.93 10.07
CA VAL A 141 0.20 -8.26 8.83
C VAL A 141 0.27 -9.30 7.73
N ASP A 142 -0.46 -9.06 6.65
CA ASP A 142 -0.42 -9.87 5.43
C ASP A 142 0.54 -9.27 4.43
N VAL A 143 1.37 -10.11 3.80
CA VAL A 143 2.36 -9.69 2.81
C VAL A 143 2.06 -10.36 1.48
N TYR A 144 2.17 -9.59 0.39
CA TYR A 144 1.85 -10.03 -0.97
C TYR A 144 3.04 -9.81 -1.91
N ASP A 145 3.27 -10.77 -2.80
CA ASP A 145 4.26 -10.67 -3.88
C ASP A 145 3.66 -9.91 -5.07
N VAL A 146 4.13 -8.68 -5.27
CA VAL A 146 3.60 -7.77 -6.29
C VAL A 146 3.86 -8.29 -7.69
N HIS A 147 5.07 -8.80 -7.95
CA HIS A 147 5.47 -9.28 -9.28
C HIS A 147 4.78 -10.58 -9.69
N LYS A 148 4.13 -11.26 -8.74
CA LYS A 148 3.32 -12.46 -9.01
C LYS A 148 1.82 -12.19 -8.92
N GLY A 149 1.39 -10.98 -9.26
CA GLY A 149 -0.02 -10.63 -9.28
C GLY A 149 -0.66 -10.54 -7.90
N TYR A 150 0.11 -10.13 -6.89
CA TYR A 150 -0.33 -10.01 -5.50
C TYR A 150 -0.72 -11.35 -4.86
N VAL A 151 0.01 -12.41 -5.19
CA VAL A 151 -0.15 -13.68 -4.47
C VAL A 151 0.22 -13.47 -3.01
N HIS A 152 -0.63 -13.97 -2.10
CA HIS A 152 -0.36 -13.95 -0.67
C HIS A 152 0.94 -14.71 -0.37
N LEU A 153 1.90 -14.04 0.22
CA LEU A 153 3.25 -14.56 0.45
C LEU A 153 3.40 -15.12 1.85
N SER A 154 3.06 -14.31 2.85
CA SER A 154 3.20 -14.68 4.25
C SER A 154 2.20 -13.90 5.13
N ARG A 155 2.04 -14.40 6.36
CA ARG A 155 1.25 -13.73 7.40
C ARG A 155 2.09 -13.61 8.67
N CYS A 156 2.43 -12.38 9.03
CA CYS A 156 3.19 -12.05 10.22
C CYS A 156 2.27 -11.99 11.44
N ARG A 157 2.60 -12.73 12.48
CA ARG A 157 1.80 -12.86 13.72
C ARG A 157 2.63 -12.45 14.92
N GLY A 158 1.96 -12.15 16.04
CA GLY A 158 2.64 -11.84 17.31
C GLY A 158 2.11 -10.61 18.03
N HIS A 159 1.44 -9.67 17.31
CA HIS A 159 0.78 -8.55 17.96
C HIS A 159 -0.39 -8.99 18.83
N MET A 160 -0.62 -8.26 19.92
CA MET A 160 -1.72 -8.49 20.86
C MET A 160 -2.90 -7.54 20.61
N ALA A 161 -2.75 -6.57 19.71
CA ALA A 161 -3.81 -5.61 19.35
C ALA A 161 -3.77 -5.28 17.86
N SER A 162 -4.78 -4.54 17.37
CA SER A 162 -4.87 -4.08 15.99
C SER A 162 -3.59 -3.41 15.53
N VAL A 163 -3.08 -3.83 14.36
CA VAL A 163 -1.86 -3.25 13.78
C VAL A 163 -2.21 -1.92 13.13
N THR A 164 -1.51 -0.86 13.50
CA THR A 164 -1.86 0.53 13.13
C THR A 164 -0.94 1.12 12.06
N HIS A 165 0.36 0.80 12.11
CA HIS A 165 1.34 1.33 11.18
C HIS A 165 2.36 0.29 10.77
N LEU A 166 2.86 0.44 9.55
CA LEU A 166 3.89 -0.40 8.92
C LEU A 166 5.07 0.45 8.47
N ASP A 167 6.24 -0.15 8.41
CA ASP A 167 7.37 0.42 7.69
C ASP A 167 8.31 -0.66 7.18
N TRP A 168 8.98 -0.40 6.07
CA TRP A 168 9.96 -1.26 5.47
C TRP A 168 11.38 -0.78 5.79
N SER A 169 12.28 -1.71 6.08
CA SER A 169 13.70 -1.35 6.11
C SER A 169 14.19 -1.00 4.70
N LEU A 170 15.17 -0.10 4.61
CA LEU A 170 15.99 -0.03 3.41
C LEU A 170 16.75 -1.37 3.23
N PRO A 171 17.24 -1.71 2.01
CA PRO A 171 18.07 -2.89 1.81
C PRO A 171 19.28 -2.86 2.75
N MET A 172 19.34 -3.80 3.69
CA MET A 172 20.35 -3.80 4.77
C MET A 172 21.47 -4.82 4.52
N PHE A 173 21.24 -5.76 3.62
CA PHE A 173 22.13 -6.89 3.43
C PHE A 173 22.75 -6.84 2.03
N PRO A 174 24.00 -6.37 1.89
CA PRO A 174 24.67 -6.30 0.59
C PRO A 174 24.80 -7.69 -0.08
N ASP A 175 24.94 -8.74 0.73
CA ASP A 175 25.10 -10.12 0.25
C ASP A 175 23.80 -10.78 -0.18
N VAL A 176 22.64 -10.20 0.17
CA VAL A 176 21.31 -10.71 -0.19
C VAL A 176 20.49 -9.59 -0.80
N PRO A 177 20.63 -9.35 -2.11
CA PRO A 177 19.90 -8.29 -2.79
C PRO A 177 18.38 -8.39 -2.56
N GLY A 178 17.77 -7.28 -2.17
CA GLY A 178 16.33 -7.18 -1.95
C GLY A 178 15.83 -7.76 -0.62
N LYS A 179 16.71 -8.26 0.26
CA LYS A 179 16.30 -8.67 1.62
C LYS A 179 15.96 -7.43 2.43
N ARG A 180 14.76 -7.43 2.98
CA ARG A 180 14.21 -6.36 3.82
C ARG A 180 13.62 -6.93 5.09
N ILE A 181 13.46 -6.10 6.08
CA ILE A 181 12.72 -6.37 7.30
C ILE A 181 11.45 -5.53 7.27
N LEU A 182 10.35 -6.10 7.71
CA LEU A 182 9.09 -5.40 7.94
C LEU A 182 8.97 -5.12 9.43
N GLN A 183 8.64 -3.87 9.80
CA GLN A 183 8.24 -3.52 11.16
C GLN A 183 6.79 -3.08 11.20
N ALA A 184 6.15 -3.30 12.33
CA ALA A 184 4.81 -2.77 12.59
C ALA A 184 4.62 -2.38 14.05
N THR A 185 3.76 -1.39 14.26
CA THR A 185 3.24 -1.02 15.57
C THR A 185 1.76 -1.37 15.69
N CYS A 186 1.31 -1.65 16.91
CA CYS A 186 -0.09 -1.94 17.18
C CYS A 186 -0.68 -0.99 18.24
N ALA A 187 -1.99 -1.08 18.45
CA ALA A 187 -2.70 -0.28 19.46
C ALA A 187 -2.27 -0.56 20.91
N ALA A 188 -1.56 -1.68 21.16
CA ALA A 188 -0.95 -1.97 22.46
C ALA A 188 0.49 -1.38 22.61
N CYS A 189 0.91 -0.50 21.70
CA CYS A 189 2.24 0.11 21.67
C CYS A 189 3.40 -0.90 21.54
N GLU A 190 3.15 -2.07 20.95
CA GLU A 190 4.19 -3.04 20.63
C GLU A 190 4.83 -2.67 19.28
N LEU A 191 6.15 -2.80 19.18
CA LEU A 191 6.91 -2.69 17.94
C LEU A 191 7.57 -4.05 17.67
N LEU A 192 7.15 -4.71 16.60
CA LEU A 192 7.64 -6.03 16.22
C LEU A 192 8.23 -6.01 14.81
N TYR A 193 9.07 -7.01 14.51
CA TYR A 193 9.83 -7.13 13.28
C TYR A 193 9.67 -8.53 12.69
N TRP A 194 9.62 -8.63 11.34
CA TRP A 194 9.52 -9.92 10.65
C TRP A 194 10.39 -9.97 9.40
N ASP A 195 10.78 -11.20 9.05
CA ASP A 195 11.13 -11.53 7.68
C ASP A 195 9.83 -11.61 6.87
N PRO A 196 9.62 -10.71 5.89
CA PRO A 196 8.36 -10.63 5.17
C PRO A 196 8.10 -11.82 4.23
N VAL A 197 9.12 -12.64 3.97
CA VAL A 197 9.01 -13.80 3.07
C VAL A 197 8.54 -15.03 3.81
N SER A 198 9.12 -15.31 4.97
CA SER A 198 8.73 -16.43 5.82
C SER A 198 7.57 -16.10 6.74
N GLY A 199 7.38 -14.82 7.10
CA GLY A 199 6.46 -14.37 8.13
C GLY A 199 6.97 -14.65 9.54
N GLU A 200 8.22 -15.06 9.69
CA GLU A 200 8.85 -15.33 10.99
C GLU A 200 9.28 -14.04 11.67
N GLN A 201 9.08 -13.98 12.97
CA GLN A 201 9.46 -12.82 13.78
C GLN A 201 10.98 -12.75 13.89
N VAL A 202 11.54 -11.55 13.67
CA VAL A 202 12.96 -11.24 13.87
C VAL A 202 13.14 -10.73 15.29
N LEU A 203 13.89 -11.47 16.10
CA LEU A 203 14.10 -11.16 17.52
C LEU A 203 15.35 -10.31 17.77
N GLU A 204 16.25 -10.24 16.78
CA GLU A 204 17.45 -9.42 16.87
C GLU A 204 17.10 -7.93 16.92
N ASN A 205 17.94 -7.17 17.62
CA ASN A 205 17.79 -5.73 17.75
C ASN A 205 17.96 -5.05 16.38
N GLN A 206 16.97 -4.26 15.96
CA GLN A 206 16.91 -3.55 14.67
C GLN A 206 17.22 -2.04 14.80
N ARG A 207 17.84 -1.60 15.88
CA ARG A 207 18.11 -0.17 16.13
C ARG A 207 18.97 0.49 15.06
N ASP A 208 19.85 -0.26 14.40
CA ASP A 208 20.75 0.23 13.36
C ASP A 208 20.12 0.14 11.94
N ALA A 209 18.90 -0.40 11.84
CA ALA A 209 18.14 -0.45 10.62
C ALA A 209 17.71 0.96 10.16
N ARG A 210 17.76 1.20 8.86
CA ARG A 210 17.19 2.40 8.26
C ARG A 210 15.81 2.07 7.68
N TRP A 211 14.85 2.91 7.95
CA TRP A 211 13.46 2.74 7.58
C TRP A 211 13.05 3.68 6.44
N GLU A 212 12.13 3.25 5.59
CA GLU A 212 11.71 4.04 4.41
C GLU A 212 10.88 5.25 4.81
N SER A 213 9.96 5.12 5.75
CA SER A 213 8.97 6.16 6.03
C SER A 213 8.96 6.65 7.48
N TRP A 214 9.61 5.94 8.40
CA TRP A 214 9.64 6.28 9.84
C TRP A 214 8.25 6.44 10.47
N THR A 215 7.27 5.70 9.98
CA THR A 215 5.87 5.78 10.43
C THR A 215 5.59 4.97 11.70
N CYS A 216 6.42 3.98 12.01
CA CYS A 216 6.33 3.20 13.24
C CYS A 216 7.06 3.92 14.38
N THR A 217 6.41 4.92 14.98
CA THR A 217 6.96 5.61 16.15
C THR A 217 6.50 4.91 17.42
N GLN A 218 7.44 4.36 18.17
CA GLN A 218 7.17 3.89 19.52
C GLN A 218 7.18 5.09 20.48
N VAL A 219 6.02 5.48 20.98
CA VAL A 219 5.96 6.36 22.13
C VAL A 219 6.15 5.49 23.37
N SER A 220 7.39 5.37 23.83
CA SER A 220 7.67 4.82 25.14
C SER A 220 7.14 5.83 26.17
N LEU A 221 5.97 5.55 26.73
CA LEU A 221 5.52 6.22 27.94
C LEU A 221 6.37 5.65 29.09
N LEU A 222 7.46 6.31 29.40
CA LEU A 222 8.18 6.18 30.68
C LEU A 222 7.37 6.83 31.79
#